data_2a4c53c53daffeeea42e76d199db1c44
#
_entry.id   2a4c53c53daffeeea42e76d199db1c44
#
_cell.length_a   1.000
_cell.length_b   1.000
_cell.length_c   1.000
_cell.angle_alpha   90.00
_cell.angle_beta   90.00
_cell.angle_gamma   90.00
#
_symmetry.space_group_name_H-M   'P 1'
#
loop_
_entity.id
_entity.type
_entity.pdbx_description
1 polymer ?
#
loop_
_entity_poly.entity_id
_entity_poly.type
_entity_poly.pdbx_seq_one_letter_code
_entity_poly.pdbx_strand_id
1 'polypeptide(L)'
;HLSLDRSLDAVSGGETTRVALAGLVLRSPDFLVLDEPTNHLDADSRSALYAFIGAWSGGALCISHDRTLLQYMDRIVELSVHGVRVYGGNYDAYREIRDMEDAAAHRGLDSARAALRTAERDAHAIRERQARREAQGRRNRATSNMPKILLNARRARAQETGARVRAITAREVEEHRERAAEAKQRVVERERPRFDLPSTNLPAGRTALEVTDVTVKFPGAREPILERVSLRIDGAERVALVGPNGSGKTTLLRVVLGEVT
;
A
#
# COMPACT_ATOMS: atom_id res chain seq x y z
N HIS A 1 15.09 -35.01 9.99
CA HIS A 1 15.65 -35.43 11.29
C HIS A 1 16.87 -34.57 11.59
N LEU A 2 16.81 -33.73 12.66
CA LEU A 2 17.97 -33.06 13.21
C LEU A 2 18.67 -33.99 14.17
N SER A 3 19.99 -34.20 14.00
CA SER A 3 20.79 -34.89 14.99
C SER A 3 20.90 -34.05 16.26
N LEU A 4 20.60 -34.61 17.42
CA LEU A 4 20.65 -33.94 18.72
C LEU A 4 22.07 -33.48 19.12
N ASP A 5 23.11 -34.04 18.48
CA ASP A 5 24.53 -33.75 18.76
C ASP A 5 25.11 -32.62 17.92
N ARG A 6 24.26 -31.91 17.14
CA ARG A 6 24.69 -30.82 16.26
C ARG A 6 24.79 -29.50 17.01
N SER A 7 25.91 -28.81 16.89
CA SER A 7 26.05 -27.45 17.46
C SER A 7 25.05 -26.50 16.85
N LEU A 8 24.43 -25.62 17.65
CA LEU A 8 23.47 -24.58 17.21
C LEU A 8 24.07 -23.61 16.17
N ASP A 9 25.39 -23.39 16.21
CA ASP A 9 26.11 -22.56 15.26
C ASP A 9 26.18 -23.15 13.84
N ALA A 10 25.91 -24.45 13.72
CA ALA A 10 25.89 -25.17 12.44
C ALA A 10 24.50 -25.44 11.89
N VAL A 11 23.48 -24.78 12.48
CA VAL A 11 22.04 -24.97 12.13
C VAL A 11 21.61 -23.83 11.23
N SER A 12 20.88 -24.13 10.15
CA SER A 12 20.29 -23.09 9.29
C SER A 12 19.19 -22.31 10.02
N GLY A 13 18.93 -21.06 9.60
CA GLY A 13 17.89 -20.25 10.21
C GLY A 13 16.51 -20.92 10.26
N GLY A 14 16.13 -21.70 9.25
CA GLY A 14 14.90 -22.49 9.25
C GLY A 14 14.93 -23.66 10.24
N GLU A 15 16.08 -24.33 10.41
CA GLU A 15 16.25 -25.38 11.44
C GLU A 15 16.20 -24.77 12.84
N THR A 16 16.80 -23.61 13.06
CA THR A 16 16.74 -22.87 14.33
C THR A 16 15.29 -22.55 14.71
N THR A 17 14.51 -22.05 13.77
CA THR A 17 13.09 -21.75 14.02
C THR A 17 12.29 -23.02 14.35
N ARG A 18 12.54 -24.13 13.66
CA ARG A 18 11.90 -25.42 13.98
C ARG A 18 12.25 -25.94 15.37
N VAL A 19 13.51 -25.81 15.78
CA VAL A 19 13.96 -26.18 17.13
C VAL A 19 13.28 -25.29 18.19
N ALA A 20 13.21 -23.98 17.94
CA ALA A 20 12.52 -23.04 18.83
C ALA A 20 11.03 -23.38 18.97
N LEU A 21 10.33 -23.66 17.86
CA LEU A 21 8.92 -24.08 17.89
C LEU A 21 8.74 -25.41 18.64
N ALA A 22 9.60 -26.38 18.42
CA ALA A 22 9.58 -27.64 19.17
C ALA A 22 9.77 -27.43 20.69
N GLY A 23 10.69 -26.51 21.05
CA GLY A 23 10.89 -26.10 22.44
C GLY A 23 9.67 -25.44 23.07
N LEU A 24 8.90 -24.63 22.29
CA LEU A 24 7.64 -24.06 22.74
C LEU A 24 6.56 -25.12 22.98
N VAL A 25 6.44 -26.08 22.06
CA VAL A 25 5.49 -27.21 22.23
C VAL A 25 5.78 -27.99 23.50
N LEU A 26 7.06 -28.29 23.77
CA LEU A 26 7.45 -29.05 24.96
C LEU A 26 7.20 -28.29 26.27
N ARG A 27 7.24 -26.97 26.25
CA ARG A 27 6.97 -26.14 27.43
C ARG A 27 5.49 -25.90 27.69
N SER A 28 4.63 -26.13 26.72
CA SER A 28 3.17 -25.93 26.78
C SER A 28 2.78 -24.61 27.45
N PRO A 29 3.25 -23.44 26.96
CA PRO A 29 2.92 -22.17 27.59
C PRO A 29 1.45 -21.82 27.37
N ASP A 30 0.85 -21.02 28.24
CA ASP A 30 -0.53 -20.54 28.10
C ASP A 30 -0.68 -19.48 27.01
N PHE A 31 0.42 -18.76 26.70
CA PHE A 31 0.43 -17.65 25.74
C PHE A 31 1.72 -17.62 24.91
N LEU A 32 1.57 -17.40 23.60
CA LEU A 32 2.67 -17.27 22.64
C LEU A 32 2.86 -15.82 22.21
N VAL A 33 4.12 -15.39 22.09
CA VAL A 33 4.49 -14.16 21.40
C VAL A 33 5.45 -14.53 20.27
N LEU A 34 5.05 -14.25 19.04
CA LEU A 34 5.78 -14.61 17.83
C LEU A 34 6.05 -13.34 17.01
N ASP A 35 7.32 -13.08 16.72
CA ASP A 35 7.75 -11.96 15.87
C ASP A 35 8.30 -12.51 14.56
N GLU A 36 7.59 -12.22 13.46
CA GLU A 36 7.89 -12.65 12.09
C GLU A 36 8.30 -14.14 11.98
N PRO A 37 7.51 -15.08 12.54
CA PRO A 37 7.92 -16.48 12.65
C PRO A 37 8.04 -17.21 11.31
N THR A 38 7.54 -16.62 10.22
CA THR A 38 7.64 -17.17 8.86
C THR A 38 8.94 -16.81 8.15
N ASN A 39 9.72 -15.87 8.70
CA ASN A 39 10.99 -15.47 8.11
C ASN A 39 11.98 -16.64 8.11
N HIS A 40 12.71 -16.75 7.01
CA HIS A 40 13.72 -17.81 6.77
C HIS A 40 13.17 -19.25 6.75
N LEU A 41 11.86 -19.46 6.84
CA LEU A 41 11.26 -20.78 6.68
C LEU A 41 11.06 -21.11 5.19
N ASP A 42 11.35 -22.36 4.84
CA ASP A 42 10.92 -22.95 3.57
C ASP A 42 9.42 -23.32 3.59
N ALA A 43 8.89 -23.75 2.46
CA ALA A 43 7.47 -24.04 2.31
C ALA A 43 6.96 -25.09 3.31
N ASP A 44 7.75 -26.15 3.52
CA ASP A 44 7.38 -27.25 4.42
C ASP A 44 7.38 -26.79 5.88
N SER A 45 8.38 -26.00 6.29
CA SER A 45 8.46 -25.44 7.64
C SER A 45 7.36 -24.42 7.90
N ARG A 46 6.97 -23.62 6.90
CA ARG A 46 5.80 -22.72 7.02
C ARG A 46 4.51 -23.51 7.20
N SER A 47 4.31 -24.56 6.41
CA SER A 47 3.14 -25.42 6.54
C SER A 47 3.02 -26.05 7.93
N ALA A 48 4.16 -26.50 8.49
CA ALA A 48 4.22 -27.01 9.85
C ALA A 48 3.88 -25.95 10.90
N LEU A 49 4.38 -24.70 10.72
CA LEU A 49 4.02 -23.57 11.58
C LEU A 49 2.51 -23.25 11.52
N TYR A 50 1.92 -23.24 10.33
CA TYR A 50 0.49 -22.97 10.17
C TYR A 50 -0.35 -24.05 10.84
N ALA A 51 0.01 -25.32 10.65
CA ALA A 51 -0.65 -26.43 11.33
C ALA A 51 -0.54 -26.33 12.86
N PHE A 52 0.65 -25.94 13.36
CA PHE A 52 0.88 -25.73 14.79
C PHE A 52 -0.01 -24.61 15.34
N ILE A 53 -0.04 -23.43 14.70
CA ILE A 53 -0.86 -22.30 15.13
C ILE A 53 -2.35 -22.64 15.04
N GLY A 54 -2.79 -23.33 13.98
CA GLY A 54 -4.19 -23.73 13.80
C GLY A 54 -4.67 -24.74 14.85
N ALA A 55 -3.76 -25.56 15.41
CA ALA A 55 -4.04 -26.50 16.48
C ALA A 55 -3.81 -25.90 17.89
N TRP A 56 -3.27 -24.69 17.98
CA TRP A 56 -2.95 -24.06 19.25
C TRP A 56 -4.22 -23.60 19.97
N SER A 57 -4.42 -24.05 21.20
CA SER A 57 -5.60 -23.72 22.04
C SER A 57 -5.36 -22.57 23.01
N GLY A 58 -4.11 -22.14 23.21
CA GLY A 58 -3.74 -21.01 24.06
C GLY A 58 -3.88 -19.66 23.36
N GLY A 59 -3.65 -18.56 24.10
CA GLY A 59 -3.58 -17.24 23.51
C GLY A 59 -2.31 -17.05 22.69
N ALA A 60 -2.36 -16.21 21.63
CA ALA A 60 -1.20 -15.89 20.82
C ALA A 60 -1.21 -14.42 20.37
N LEU A 61 -0.06 -13.77 20.41
CA LEU A 61 0.23 -12.51 19.74
C LEU A 61 1.26 -12.76 18.67
N CYS A 62 0.89 -12.51 17.42
CA CYS A 62 1.77 -12.74 16.28
C CYS A 62 1.96 -11.45 15.49
N ILE A 63 3.22 -11.04 15.31
CA ILE A 63 3.59 -9.99 14.37
C ILE A 63 4.00 -10.67 13.07
N SER A 64 3.30 -10.41 11.98
CA SER A 64 3.63 -11.00 10.69
C SER A 64 3.03 -10.21 9.52
N HIS A 65 3.67 -10.31 8.36
CA HIS A 65 3.16 -9.88 7.07
C HIS A 65 2.73 -11.08 6.19
N ASP A 66 2.83 -12.29 6.70
CA ASP A 66 2.40 -13.52 6.02
C ASP A 66 0.88 -13.67 6.07
N ARG A 67 0.26 -13.47 4.93
CA ARG A 67 -1.21 -13.50 4.79
C ARG A 67 -1.82 -14.85 5.14
N THR A 68 -1.09 -15.95 4.87
CA THR A 68 -1.56 -17.30 5.19
C THR A 68 -1.56 -17.53 6.69
N LEU A 69 -0.50 -17.09 7.39
CA LEU A 69 -0.46 -17.16 8.85
C LEU A 69 -1.59 -16.32 9.49
N LEU A 70 -1.83 -15.12 8.95
CA LEU A 70 -2.87 -14.22 9.46
C LEU A 70 -4.31 -14.75 9.26
N GLN A 71 -4.50 -15.78 8.42
CA GLN A 71 -5.81 -16.47 8.31
C GLN A 71 -6.19 -17.26 9.56
N TYR A 72 -5.21 -17.64 10.37
CA TYR A 72 -5.44 -18.39 11.62
C TYR A 72 -5.70 -17.48 12.82
N MET A 73 -5.75 -16.16 12.63
CA MET A 73 -5.95 -15.20 13.72
C MET A 73 -7.43 -14.86 13.89
N ASP A 74 -7.86 -14.70 15.14
CA ASP A 74 -9.23 -14.28 15.49
C ASP A 74 -9.41 -12.76 15.40
N ARG A 75 -8.32 -12.00 15.47
CA ARG A 75 -8.30 -10.54 15.39
C ARG A 75 -7.04 -10.05 14.71
N ILE A 76 -7.20 -8.99 13.93
CA ILE A 76 -6.07 -8.26 13.33
C ILE A 76 -5.94 -6.89 14.00
N VAL A 77 -4.75 -6.58 14.46
CA VAL A 77 -4.41 -5.28 15.05
C VAL A 77 -3.54 -4.52 14.06
N GLU A 78 -4.05 -3.42 13.54
CA GLU A 78 -3.31 -2.53 12.64
C GLU A 78 -2.71 -1.38 13.44
N LEU A 79 -1.37 -1.25 13.38
CA LEU A 79 -0.64 -0.11 13.92
C LEU A 79 -0.36 0.88 12.79
N SER A 80 -0.73 2.14 12.98
CA SER A 80 -0.48 3.21 12.03
C SER A 80 -0.04 4.49 12.73
N VAL A 81 0.37 5.49 11.97
CA VAL A 81 0.68 6.84 12.50
C VAL A 81 -0.54 7.51 13.18
N HIS A 82 -1.75 7.04 12.89
CA HIS A 82 -3.00 7.53 13.48
C HIS A 82 -3.46 6.73 14.71
N GLY A 83 -2.64 5.76 15.16
CA GLY A 83 -2.93 4.92 16.32
C GLY A 83 -3.19 3.46 15.99
N VAL A 84 -3.87 2.80 16.91
CA VAL A 84 -4.17 1.37 16.88
C VAL A 84 -5.61 1.15 16.48
N ARG A 85 -5.83 0.24 15.52
CA ARG A 85 -7.17 -0.24 15.13
C ARG A 85 -7.25 -1.74 15.27
N VAL A 86 -8.36 -2.23 15.78
CA VAL A 86 -8.61 -3.66 15.98
C VAL A 86 -9.75 -4.10 15.08
N TYR A 87 -9.51 -5.13 14.30
CA TYR A 87 -10.48 -5.75 13.40
C TYR A 87 -10.78 -7.16 13.90
N GLY A 88 -12.06 -7.51 14.05
CA GLY A 88 -12.47 -8.87 14.34
C GLY A 88 -12.39 -9.76 13.11
N GLY A 89 -12.07 -11.03 13.34
CA GLY A 89 -11.91 -12.01 12.27
C GLY A 89 -10.47 -12.11 11.74
N ASN A 90 -10.30 -12.97 10.77
CA ASN A 90 -9.02 -13.29 10.14
C ASN A 90 -8.59 -12.23 9.10
N TYR A 91 -7.53 -12.53 8.35
CA TYR A 91 -6.99 -11.63 7.34
C TYR A 91 -7.99 -11.30 6.22
N ASP A 92 -8.85 -12.24 5.81
CA ASP A 92 -9.83 -11.98 4.75
C ASP A 92 -10.91 -11.01 5.23
N ALA A 93 -11.43 -11.18 6.44
CA ALA A 93 -12.38 -10.26 7.06
C ALA A 93 -11.78 -8.85 7.21
N TYR A 94 -10.53 -8.76 7.65
CA TYR A 94 -9.78 -7.50 7.70
C TYR A 94 -9.68 -6.84 6.31
N ARG A 95 -9.33 -7.62 5.28
CA ARG A 95 -9.20 -7.14 3.90
C ARG A 95 -10.52 -6.61 3.35
N GLU A 96 -11.59 -7.31 3.57
CA GLU A 96 -12.93 -6.90 3.13
C GLU A 96 -13.33 -5.54 3.74
N ILE A 97 -13.15 -5.38 5.04
CA ILE A 97 -13.42 -4.11 5.72
C ILE A 97 -12.55 -2.98 5.16
N ARG A 98 -11.25 -3.24 4.97
CA ARG A 98 -10.32 -2.26 4.40
C ARG A 98 -10.69 -1.84 2.98
N ASP A 99 -11.02 -2.81 2.13
CA ASP A 99 -11.42 -2.54 0.74
C ASP A 99 -12.74 -1.73 0.67
N MET A 100 -13.69 -1.99 1.59
CA MET A 100 -14.90 -1.18 1.74
C MET A 100 -14.61 0.25 2.21
N GLU A 101 -13.74 0.43 3.20
CA GLU A 101 -13.31 1.75 3.68
C GLU A 101 -12.57 2.55 2.60
N ASP A 102 -11.69 1.91 1.84
CA ASP A 102 -10.95 2.54 0.74
C ASP A 102 -11.90 2.99 -0.37
N ALA A 103 -12.84 2.12 -0.75
CA ALA A 103 -13.87 2.46 -1.73
C ALA A 103 -14.77 3.62 -1.24
N ALA A 104 -15.09 3.69 0.06
CA ALA A 104 -15.86 4.79 0.64
C ALA A 104 -15.05 6.10 0.62
N ALA A 105 -13.75 6.06 0.93
CA ALA A 105 -12.88 7.23 0.87
C ALA A 105 -12.77 7.79 -0.55
N HIS A 106 -12.59 6.92 -1.56
CA HIS A 106 -12.56 7.33 -2.96
C HIS A 106 -13.88 7.96 -3.41
N ARG A 107 -15.04 7.35 -3.09
CA ARG A 107 -16.36 7.95 -3.39
C ARG A 107 -16.53 9.32 -2.72
N GLY A 108 -16.08 9.45 -1.47
CA GLY A 108 -16.11 10.73 -0.74
C GLY A 108 -15.29 11.81 -1.44
N LEU A 109 -14.09 11.47 -1.92
CA LEU A 109 -13.24 12.39 -2.68
C LEU A 109 -13.87 12.82 -4.00
N ASP A 110 -14.45 11.88 -4.75
CA ASP A 110 -15.11 12.19 -6.02
C ASP A 110 -16.32 13.08 -5.82
N SER A 111 -17.12 12.84 -4.79
CA SER A 111 -18.25 13.69 -4.40
C SER A 111 -17.80 15.11 -4.01
N ALA A 112 -16.77 15.23 -3.17
CA ALA A 112 -16.22 16.52 -2.76
C ALA A 112 -15.65 17.33 -3.95
N ARG A 113 -14.96 16.65 -4.88
CA ARG A 113 -14.46 17.27 -6.13
C ARG A 113 -15.59 17.72 -7.06
N ALA A 114 -16.68 16.95 -7.15
CA ALA A 114 -17.84 17.32 -7.94
C ALA A 114 -18.53 18.57 -7.35
N ALA A 115 -18.72 18.61 -6.03
CA ALA A 115 -19.28 19.76 -5.33
C ALA A 115 -18.41 21.02 -5.51
N LEU A 116 -17.09 20.91 -5.40
CA LEU A 116 -16.16 22.02 -5.66
C LEU A 116 -16.31 22.56 -7.09
N ARG A 117 -16.30 21.67 -8.09
CA ARG A 117 -16.48 22.07 -9.49
C ARG A 117 -17.80 22.80 -9.73
N THR A 118 -18.88 22.37 -9.06
CA THR A 118 -20.18 23.02 -9.14
C THR A 118 -20.14 24.41 -8.52
N ALA A 119 -19.60 24.55 -7.30
CA ALA A 119 -19.44 25.82 -6.62
C ALA A 119 -18.57 26.81 -7.43
N GLU A 120 -17.49 26.36 -8.04
CA GLU A 120 -16.64 27.19 -8.92
C GLU A 120 -17.38 27.67 -10.17
N ARG A 121 -18.19 26.81 -10.81
CA ARG A 121 -19.04 27.17 -11.96
C ARG A 121 -20.10 28.22 -11.58
N ASP A 122 -20.79 28.01 -10.45
CA ASP A 122 -21.81 28.93 -9.97
C ASP A 122 -21.21 30.28 -9.59
N ALA A 123 -20.06 30.29 -8.92
CA ALA A 123 -19.33 31.51 -8.62
C ALA A 123 -18.89 32.26 -9.89
N HIS A 124 -18.48 31.52 -10.93
CA HIS A 124 -18.16 32.13 -12.24
C HIS A 124 -19.40 32.74 -12.90
N ALA A 125 -20.51 32.00 -12.96
CA ALA A 125 -21.77 32.47 -13.53
C ALA A 125 -22.32 33.73 -12.81
N ILE A 126 -22.20 33.75 -11.47
CA ILE A 126 -22.59 34.94 -10.68
C ILE A 126 -21.70 36.14 -11.02
N ARG A 127 -20.37 35.93 -11.12
CA ARG A 127 -19.43 37.02 -11.51
C ARG A 127 -19.74 37.57 -12.90
N GLU A 128 -20.00 36.70 -13.87
CA GLU A 128 -20.40 37.14 -15.22
C GLU A 128 -21.72 37.94 -15.22
N ARG A 129 -22.73 37.44 -14.50
CA ARG A 129 -24.03 38.17 -14.39
C ARG A 129 -23.83 39.54 -13.77
N GLN A 130 -22.98 39.64 -12.72
CA GLN A 130 -22.68 40.94 -12.10
C GLN A 130 -21.95 41.87 -13.07
N ALA A 131 -20.93 41.39 -13.78
CA ALA A 131 -20.19 42.17 -14.75
C ALA A 131 -21.12 42.72 -15.88
N ARG A 132 -22.05 41.89 -16.38
CA ARG A 132 -23.07 42.31 -17.36
C ARG A 132 -23.99 43.38 -16.79
N ARG A 133 -24.47 43.23 -15.55
CA ARG A 133 -25.31 44.23 -14.85
C ARG A 133 -24.57 45.56 -14.65
N GLU A 134 -23.31 45.52 -14.25
CA GLU A 134 -22.49 46.72 -14.07
C GLU A 134 -22.21 47.41 -15.41
N ALA A 135 -21.96 46.66 -16.49
CA ALA A 135 -21.81 47.23 -17.83
C ALA A 135 -23.09 47.89 -18.32
N GLN A 136 -24.25 47.24 -18.12
CA GLN A 136 -25.54 47.80 -18.47
C GLN A 136 -25.85 49.06 -17.62
N GLY A 137 -25.57 49.02 -16.31
CA GLY A 137 -25.72 50.16 -15.42
C GLY A 137 -24.86 51.38 -15.83
N ARG A 138 -23.63 51.15 -16.34
CA ARG A 138 -22.75 52.18 -16.91
C ARG A 138 -23.37 52.80 -18.15
N ARG A 139 -23.92 52.02 -19.07
CA ARG A 139 -24.57 52.50 -20.31
C ARG A 139 -25.82 53.35 -19.97
N ASN A 140 -26.71 52.82 -19.11
CA ASN A 140 -27.94 53.52 -18.72
C ASN A 140 -27.68 54.82 -17.98
N ARG A 141 -26.54 54.94 -17.29
CA ARG A 141 -26.12 56.16 -16.59
C ARG A 141 -25.70 57.28 -17.55
N ALA A 142 -25.06 56.90 -18.66
CA ALA A 142 -24.64 57.86 -19.68
C ALA A 142 -25.85 58.55 -20.38
N THR A 143 -27.03 57.91 -20.39
CA THR A 143 -28.25 58.39 -21.06
C THR A 143 -29.34 58.87 -20.08
N SER A 144 -29.07 58.87 -18.76
CA SER A 144 -30.05 59.15 -17.73
C SER A 144 -30.10 60.62 -17.37
N ASN A 145 -31.31 61.22 -17.31
CA ASN A 145 -31.61 62.60 -16.84
C ASN A 145 -31.79 62.68 -15.30
N MET A 146 -31.44 61.61 -14.54
CA MET A 146 -31.60 61.64 -13.07
C MET A 146 -30.50 62.47 -12.40
N PRO A 147 -30.83 63.10 -11.24
CA PRO A 147 -29.83 63.84 -10.46
C PRO A 147 -28.62 62.95 -10.07
N LYS A 148 -27.42 63.51 -10.17
CA LYS A 148 -26.19 62.82 -9.88
C LYS A 148 -26.15 62.15 -8.50
N ILE A 149 -26.77 62.76 -7.49
CA ILE A 149 -26.86 62.26 -6.11
C ILE A 149 -27.58 60.90 -6.07
N LEU A 150 -28.73 60.78 -6.74
CA LEU A 150 -29.51 59.52 -6.79
C LEU A 150 -28.81 58.44 -7.58
N LEU A 151 -28.12 58.81 -8.66
CA LEU A 151 -27.30 57.87 -9.44
C LEU A 151 -26.12 57.35 -8.63
N ASN A 152 -25.48 58.18 -7.81
CA ASN A 152 -24.40 57.78 -6.92
C ASN A 152 -24.88 56.85 -5.79
N ALA A 153 -26.01 57.16 -5.17
CA ALA A 153 -26.63 56.31 -4.13
C ALA A 153 -27.00 54.92 -4.68
N ARG A 154 -27.59 54.85 -5.88
CA ARG A 154 -27.88 53.57 -6.55
C ARG A 154 -26.63 52.76 -6.84
N ARG A 155 -25.54 53.43 -7.30
CA ARG A 155 -24.26 52.78 -7.56
C ARG A 155 -23.66 52.23 -6.27
N ALA A 156 -23.64 53.01 -5.19
CA ALA A 156 -23.09 52.55 -3.91
C ALA A 156 -23.82 51.31 -3.40
N ARG A 157 -25.15 51.30 -3.39
CA ARG A 157 -25.94 50.12 -3.01
C ARG A 157 -25.68 48.90 -3.89
N ALA A 158 -25.59 49.10 -5.21
CA ALA A 158 -25.29 48.00 -6.14
C ALA A 158 -23.86 47.41 -5.92
N GLN A 159 -22.88 48.28 -5.64
CA GLN A 159 -21.51 47.87 -5.32
C GLN A 159 -21.44 47.11 -4.00
N GLU A 160 -22.11 47.58 -2.97
CA GLU A 160 -22.19 46.91 -1.66
C GLU A 160 -22.84 45.53 -1.77
N THR A 161 -24.02 45.46 -2.44
CA THR A 161 -24.68 44.16 -2.70
C THR A 161 -23.80 43.23 -3.50
N GLY A 162 -23.14 43.74 -4.53
CA GLY A 162 -22.19 42.95 -5.36
C GLY A 162 -20.98 42.47 -4.58
N ALA A 163 -20.43 43.30 -3.68
CA ALA A 163 -19.33 42.92 -2.81
C ALA A 163 -19.74 41.80 -1.83
N ARG A 164 -20.92 41.94 -1.21
CA ARG A 164 -21.47 40.93 -0.30
C ARG A 164 -21.68 39.58 -1.00
N VAL A 165 -22.28 39.59 -2.19
CA VAL A 165 -22.48 38.34 -2.96
C VAL A 165 -21.15 37.70 -3.32
N ARG A 166 -20.13 38.47 -3.77
CA ARG A 166 -18.80 37.95 -4.06
C ARG A 166 -18.13 37.34 -2.82
N ALA A 167 -18.26 37.98 -1.65
CA ALA A 167 -17.69 37.45 -0.41
C ALA A 167 -18.32 36.10 -0.01
N ILE A 168 -19.67 36.01 -0.12
CA ILE A 168 -20.39 34.77 0.19
C ILE A 168 -19.94 33.64 -0.76
N THR A 169 -19.97 33.88 -2.07
CA THR A 169 -19.58 32.84 -3.05
C THR A 169 -18.11 32.45 -2.96
N ALA A 170 -17.24 33.40 -2.63
CA ALA A 170 -15.81 33.08 -2.41
C ALA A 170 -15.63 32.17 -1.19
N ARG A 171 -16.38 32.42 -0.12
CA ARG A 171 -16.38 31.61 1.09
C ARG A 171 -16.89 30.18 0.81
N GLU A 172 -18.00 30.05 0.08
CA GLU A 172 -18.56 28.76 -0.31
C GLU A 172 -17.56 27.94 -1.14
N VAL A 173 -16.88 28.54 -2.11
CA VAL A 173 -15.84 27.87 -2.90
C VAL A 173 -14.69 27.41 -2.01
N GLU A 174 -14.25 28.24 -1.06
CA GLU A 174 -13.14 27.87 -0.16
C GLU A 174 -13.53 26.72 0.77
N GLU A 175 -14.74 26.73 1.34
CA GLU A 175 -15.26 25.61 2.14
C GLU A 175 -15.29 24.28 1.36
N HIS A 176 -15.71 24.32 0.10
CA HIS A 176 -15.68 23.12 -0.76
C HIS A 176 -14.27 22.69 -1.13
N ARG A 177 -13.32 23.63 -1.27
CA ARG A 177 -11.91 23.35 -1.53
C ARG A 177 -11.24 22.66 -0.33
N GLU A 178 -11.50 23.16 0.88
CA GLU A 178 -11.02 22.55 2.11
C GLU A 178 -11.55 21.12 2.27
N ARG A 179 -12.85 20.89 2.06
CA ARG A 179 -13.46 19.56 2.10
C ARG A 179 -12.85 18.60 1.06
N ALA A 180 -12.56 19.08 -0.15
CA ALA A 180 -11.91 18.27 -1.18
C ALA A 180 -10.45 17.96 -0.82
N ALA A 181 -9.73 18.88 -0.19
CA ALA A 181 -8.38 18.68 0.31
C ALA A 181 -8.34 17.64 1.43
N GLU A 182 -9.23 17.73 2.42
CA GLU A 182 -9.36 16.74 3.50
C GLU A 182 -9.71 15.34 2.96
N ALA A 183 -10.68 15.27 2.04
CA ALA A 183 -11.04 13.99 1.42
C ALA A 183 -9.89 13.40 0.61
N LYS A 184 -9.09 14.22 -0.07
CA LYS A 184 -7.88 13.78 -0.78
C LYS A 184 -6.83 13.23 0.20
N GLN A 185 -6.61 13.91 1.32
CA GLN A 185 -5.65 13.46 2.32
C GLN A 185 -6.01 12.07 2.86
N ARG A 186 -7.28 11.81 3.15
CA ARG A 186 -7.77 10.49 3.60
C ARG A 186 -7.50 9.38 2.58
N VAL A 187 -7.55 9.67 1.28
CA VAL A 187 -7.23 8.69 0.22
C VAL A 187 -5.73 8.47 0.12
N VAL A 188 -4.92 9.54 0.10
CA VAL A 188 -3.45 9.45 0.00
C VAL A 188 -2.83 8.65 1.15
N GLU A 189 -3.34 8.83 2.38
CA GLU A 189 -2.90 8.09 3.55
C GLU A 189 -3.16 6.57 3.45
N ARG A 190 -4.09 6.16 2.60
CA ARG A 190 -4.49 4.76 2.39
C ARG A 190 -3.90 4.14 1.12
N GLU A 191 -3.40 4.95 0.20
CA GLU A 191 -2.79 4.46 -1.05
C GLU A 191 -1.51 3.71 -0.74
N ARG A 192 -1.40 2.51 -1.34
CA ARG A 192 -0.15 1.73 -1.32
C ARG A 192 0.82 2.34 -2.31
N PRO A 193 2.12 2.33 -2.01
CA PRO A 193 3.12 2.75 -2.98
C PRO A 193 3.00 1.90 -4.25
N ARG A 194 2.80 2.56 -5.38
CA ARG A 194 2.84 1.93 -6.70
C ARG A 194 4.22 2.18 -7.28
N PHE A 195 4.86 1.10 -7.70
CA PHE A 195 6.12 1.18 -8.41
C PHE A 195 5.84 0.95 -9.88
N ASP A 196 5.95 1.99 -10.68
CA ASP A 196 5.95 1.88 -12.14
C ASP A 196 7.37 1.51 -12.57
N LEU A 197 7.57 0.25 -12.87
CA LEU A 197 8.82 -0.22 -13.45
C LEU A 197 8.79 0.02 -14.97
N PRO A 198 9.81 0.66 -15.53
CA PRO A 198 9.90 0.82 -16.97
C PRO A 198 9.90 -0.57 -17.64
N SER A 199 9.20 -0.69 -18.77
CA SER A 199 9.24 -1.94 -19.52
C SER A 199 10.69 -2.17 -20.01
N THR A 200 11.24 -3.33 -19.71
CA THR A 200 12.47 -3.77 -20.35
C THR A 200 12.12 -4.13 -21.78
N ASN A 201 12.56 -3.35 -22.76
CA ASN A 201 12.35 -3.65 -24.19
C ASN A 201 13.22 -4.84 -24.64
N LEU A 202 13.22 -5.95 -23.87
CA LEU A 202 13.92 -7.17 -24.21
C LEU A 202 13.08 -7.95 -25.23
N PRO A 203 13.62 -8.20 -26.45
CA PRO A 203 12.93 -9.04 -27.44
C PRO A 203 12.70 -10.44 -26.89
N ALA A 204 11.54 -11.03 -27.18
CA ALA A 204 11.17 -12.37 -26.67
C ALA A 204 12.15 -13.49 -27.03
N GLY A 205 12.89 -13.37 -28.13
CA GLY A 205 13.89 -14.36 -28.56
C GLY A 205 15.32 -14.11 -28.08
N ARG A 206 15.55 -13.08 -27.25
CA ARG A 206 16.90 -12.80 -26.74
C ARG A 206 17.11 -13.55 -25.42
N THR A 207 18.15 -14.36 -25.32
CA THR A 207 18.57 -14.99 -24.06
C THR A 207 19.04 -13.92 -23.09
N ALA A 208 18.31 -13.80 -21.96
CA ALA A 208 18.63 -12.88 -20.89
C ALA A 208 19.65 -13.46 -19.91
N LEU A 209 19.56 -14.76 -19.65
CA LEU A 209 20.46 -15.50 -18.78
C LEU A 209 20.64 -16.93 -19.30
N GLU A 210 21.88 -17.40 -19.33
CA GLU A 210 22.20 -18.80 -19.60
C GLU A 210 23.25 -19.28 -18.59
N VAL A 211 22.91 -20.35 -17.89
CA VAL A 211 23.76 -21.06 -16.95
C VAL A 211 23.82 -22.49 -17.44
N THR A 212 25.03 -23.01 -17.70
CA THR A 212 25.21 -24.35 -18.29
C THR A 212 26.11 -25.18 -17.43
N ASP A 213 25.65 -26.36 -17.01
CA ASP A 213 26.41 -27.43 -16.33
C ASP A 213 27.20 -26.95 -15.09
N VAL A 214 26.63 -26.04 -14.33
CA VAL A 214 27.27 -25.42 -13.17
C VAL A 214 27.27 -26.40 -11.99
N THR A 215 28.47 -26.64 -11.44
CA THR A 215 28.69 -27.44 -10.23
C THR A 215 29.44 -26.59 -9.22
N VAL A 216 28.86 -26.39 -8.02
CA VAL A 216 29.48 -25.63 -6.93
C VAL A 216 29.67 -26.52 -5.72
N LYS A 217 30.94 -26.61 -5.25
CA LYS A 217 31.32 -27.34 -4.05
C LYS A 217 32.12 -26.41 -3.14
N PHE A 218 31.66 -26.22 -1.91
CA PHE A 218 32.38 -25.40 -0.93
C PHE A 218 33.57 -26.20 -0.30
N PRO A 219 34.63 -25.50 0.09
CA PRO A 219 35.76 -26.14 0.79
C PRO A 219 35.30 -26.90 2.03
N GLY A 220 35.71 -28.17 2.16
CA GLY A 220 35.32 -29.02 3.28
C GLY A 220 33.96 -29.73 3.16
N ALA A 221 33.13 -29.40 2.17
CA ALA A 221 31.89 -30.13 1.92
C ALA A 221 32.17 -31.50 1.30
N ARG A 222 31.43 -32.53 1.72
CA ARG A 222 31.54 -33.90 1.12
C ARG A 222 30.95 -33.94 -0.28
N GLU A 223 29.84 -33.25 -0.50
CA GLU A 223 29.07 -33.22 -1.75
C GLU A 223 28.93 -31.78 -2.29
N PRO A 224 28.79 -31.61 -3.60
CA PRO A 224 28.50 -30.31 -4.17
C PRO A 224 27.09 -29.80 -3.72
N ILE A 225 26.94 -28.50 -3.50
CA ILE A 225 25.65 -27.90 -3.19
C ILE A 225 24.81 -27.65 -4.45
N LEU A 226 25.47 -27.47 -5.58
CA LEU A 226 24.88 -27.48 -6.91
C LEU A 226 25.63 -28.47 -7.76
N GLU A 227 24.93 -29.33 -8.46
CA GLU A 227 25.52 -30.34 -9.32
C GLU A 227 24.90 -30.31 -10.71
N ARG A 228 25.69 -29.94 -11.72
CA ARG A 228 25.31 -29.89 -13.14
C ARG A 228 24.02 -29.13 -13.41
N VAL A 229 23.86 -27.98 -12.75
CA VAL A 229 22.67 -27.13 -12.89
C VAL A 229 22.74 -26.33 -14.19
N SER A 230 21.72 -26.47 -15.01
CA SER A 230 21.53 -25.67 -16.23
C SER A 230 20.21 -24.94 -16.16
N LEU A 231 20.24 -23.64 -16.49
CA LEU A 231 19.06 -22.75 -16.49
C LEU A 231 19.20 -21.76 -17.63
N ARG A 232 18.13 -21.58 -18.39
CA ARG A 232 18.05 -20.56 -19.43
C ARG A 232 16.78 -19.72 -19.23
N ILE A 233 16.92 -18.42 -19.41
CA ILE A 233 15.82 -17.46 -19.33
C ILE A 233 15.86 -16.62 -20.60
N ASP A 234 14.77 -16.61 -21.35
CA ASP A 234 14.66 -15.90 -22.61
C ASP A 234 13.71 -14.69 -22.49
N GLY A 235 14.10 -13.57 -23.08
CA GLY A 235 13.31 -12.35 -23.11
C GLY A 235 12.96 -11.81 -21.74
N ALA A 236 11.68 -11.46 -21.53
CA ALA A 236 11.15 -10.89 -20.29
C ALA A 236 10.49 -11.96 -19.38
N GLU A 237 10.94 -13.21 -19.45
CA GLU A 237 10.44 -14.29 -18.59
C GLU A 237 10.60 -13.97 -17.11
N ARG A 238 9.61 -14.40 -16.31
CA ARG A 238 9.66 -14.35 -14.85
C ARG A 238 9.76 -15.78 -14.32
N VAL A 239 10.93 -16.11 -13.76
CA VAL A 239 11.22 -17.45 -13.25
C VAL A 239 11.27 -17.42 -11.73
N ALA A 240 10.53 -18.32 -11.06
CA ALA A 240 10.59 -18.50 -9.61
C ALA A 240 11.52 -19.66 -9.27
N LEU A 241 12.52 -19.39 -8.43
CA LEU A 241 13.41 -20.41 -7.87
C LEU A 241 12.88 -20.90 -6.53
N VAL A 242 12.37 -22.11 -6.48
CA VAL A 242 11.76 -22.72 -5.29
C VAL A 242 12.54 -23.95 -4.82
N GLY A 243 12.43 -24.30 -3.56
CA GLY A 243 13.07 -25.47 -2.96
C GLY A 243 13.29 -25.32 -1.46
N PRO A 244 13.65 -26.42 -0.76
CA PRO A 244 13.93 -26.42 0.67
C PRO A 244 15.08 -25.50 1.07
N ASN A 245 15.18 -25.17 2.35
CA ASN A 245 16.35 -24.46 2.88
C ASN A 245 17.61 -25.33 2.72
N GLY A 246 18.73 -24.72 2.33
CA GLY A 246 19.97 -25.43 2.04
C GLY A 246 20.06 -26.05 0.64
N SER A 247 19.02 -25.97 -0.21
CA SER A 247 19.05 -26.54 -1.57
C SER A 247 19.91 -25.78 -2.59
N GLY A 248 20.65 -24.76 -2.17
CA GLY A 248 21.56 -24.04 -3.06
C GLY A 248 20.95 -22.85 -3.81
N LYS A 249 19.71 -22.41 -3.52
CA LYS A 249 19.06 -21.28 -4.21
C LYS A 249 19.90 -20.00 -4.19
N THR A 250 20.39 -19.61 -3.02
CA THR A 250 21.24 -18.43 -2.86
C THR A 250 22.59 -18.62 -3.54
N THR A 251 23.13 -19.83 -3.55
CA THR A 251 24.37 -20.17 -4.24
C THR A 251 24.21 -20.01 -5.75
N LEU A 252 23.10 -20.48 -6.32
CA LEU A 252 22.80 -20.29 -7.73
C LEU A 252 22.68 -18.80 -8.10
N LEU A 253 22.01 -17.99 -7.26
CA LEU A 253 21.95 -16.53 -7.47
C LEU A 253 23.34 -15.89 -7.44
N ARG A 254 24.22 -16.31 -6.52
CA ARG A 254 25.60 -15.79 -6.47
C ARG A 254 26.44 -16.20 -7.69
N VAL A 255 26.21 -17.40 -8.23
CA VAL A 255 26.80 -17.80 -9.51
C VAL A 255 26.34 -16.89 -10.65
N VAL A 256 25.03 -16.63 -10.74
CA VAL A 256 24.46 -15.73 -11.75
C VAL A 256 25.03 -14.31 -11.63
N LEU A 257 25.29 -13.83 -10.41
CA LEU A 257 25.90 -12.52 -10.14
C LEU A 257 27.42 -12.51 -10.34
N GLY A 258 28.05 -13.66 -10.61
CA GLY A 258 29.50 -13.78 -10.75
C GLY A 258 30.29 -13.69 -9.44
N GLU A 259 29.61 -13.84 -8.30
CA GLU A 259 30.22 -13.80 -6.96
C GLU A 259 30.85 -15.15 -6.55
N VAL A 260 30.45 -16.22 -7.21
CA VAL A 260 30.96 -17.60 -7.00
C VAL A 260 31.22 -18.21 -8.36
N THR A 261 32.42 -18.73 -8.52
CA THR A 261 32.90 -19.44 -9.72
C THR A 261 33.12 -20.92 -9.42
#